data_26ef8bce48ccd3d6d36167f0440876c9
#
_entry.id   26ef8bce48ccd3d6d36167f0440876c9
#
_cell.length_a   1.000
_cell.length_b   1.000
_cell.length_c   1.000
_cell.angle_alpha   90.00
_cell.angle_beta   90.00
_cell.angle_gamma   90.00
#
_symmetry.space_group_name_H-M   'P 1'
#
loop_
_entity.id
_entity.type
_entity.pdbx_description
1 polymer ?
#
loop_
_entity_poly.entity_id
_entity_poly.type
_entity_poly.pdbx_seq_one_letter_code
_entity_poly.pdbx_strand_id
1 'polypeptide(L)'
;MGQNLSLNIADHGYNISVFNRNPERTTDFIAQCQASEPSAPRVTGYTDVAAFVQNIKRPRKIILLVKAGQATDDTIAALLPYLDTDDIIIDGGNALWGDTIRREKELSAKGFAFIGSGVSGGETGARFGPSLMPGGSAKAWASLEPIWRDIAAKVDPVTGQQLEGATPGYPLAGGVPCTAHIGPDGAGHYVKMVNNGIEYIDMQLICEAYALMKNMLGMTAGEIGKVFDTWNQGTLSSFLIEITADILQQKDPEDASGQTYLVDKVLDTAGQKGTGMWTAANALELGAPANAIAEAVFARALSALKAERVAASQILKGPQLPVEKDREAIIAAIHDALYCSKICAYAQGFQLMKEAEKEYKWTLNFATIAQIWRGGCIIRARFLQKITDAYNTQPDLKNLMLDSYFTNALHDAQNNWRKVIGLAVQHGIAVPAFSSALAYFDGYRSANLPANLLQGQRDYFGAHTYERTDKPRGEFFHLDWPKTPRLQVKV
;
A
#
# COMPACT_ATOMS: atom_id res chain seq x y z
N MET A 1 -13.75 6.89 9.32
CA MET A 1 -13.99 6.22 8.03
C MET A 1 -15.48 6.02 7.76
N GLY A 2 -16.23 5.16 8.52
CA GLY A 2 -17.64 4.86 8.24
C GLY A 2 -18.54 6.07 8.20
N GLN A 3 -18.47 6.95 9.18
CA GLN A 3 -19.22 8.20 9.21
C GLN A 3 -18.91 9.07 7.98
N ASN A 4 -17.64 9.25 7.66
CA ASN A 4 -17.19 10.06 6.53
C ASN A 4 -17.65 9.49 5.18
N LEU A 5 -17.61 8.16 5.00
CA LEU A 5 -18.11 7.51 3.80
C LEU A 5 -19.63 7.65 3.68
N SER A 6 -20.36 7.57 4.80
CA SER A 6 -21.82 7.79 4.81
C SER A 6 -22.19 9.20 4.39
N LEU A 7 -21.47 10.21 4.87
CA LEU A 7 -21.65 11.61 4.48
C LEU A 7 -21.31 11.83 3.00
N ASN A 8 -20.23 11.21 2.50
CA ASN A 8 -19.87 11.28 1.08
C ASN A 8 -20.99 10.73 0.19
N ILE A 9 -21.57 9.56 0.56
CA ILE A 9 -22.71 8.97 -0.15
C ILE A 9 -23.91 9.91 -0.13
N ALA A 10 -24.22 10.51 1.03
CA ALA A 10 -25.33 11.46 1.18
C ALA A 10 -25.12 12.74 0.37
N ASP A 11 -23.88 13.27 0.31
CA ASP A 11 -23.55 14.47 -0.47
C ASP A 11 -23.78 14.26 -1.97
N HIS A 12 -23.60 13.02 -2.46
CA HIS A 12 -23.89 12.65 -3.85
C HIS A 12 -25.40 12.37 -4.12
N GLY A 13 -26.26 12.70 -3.19
CA GLY A 13 -27.71 12.64 -3.38
C GLY A 13 -28.36 11.32 -3.02
N TYR A 14 -27.63 10.36 -2.51
CA TYR A 14 -28.18 9.06 -2.07
C TYR A 14 -28.75 9.14 -0.66
N ASN A 15 -29.90 8.51 -0.43
CA ASN A 15 -30.38 8.28 0.93
C ASN A 15 -29.63 7.11 1.54
N ILE A 16 -29.17 7.27 2.77
CA ILE A 16 -28.37 6.27 3.46
C ILE A 16 -28.93 5.98 4.87
N SER A 17 -29.04 4.70 5.19
CA SER A 17 -29.30 4.22 6.54
C SER A 17 -27.98 3.90 7.23
N VAL A 18 -27.84 4.30 8.49
CA VAL A 18 -26.65 4.00 9.29
C VAL A 18 -27.01 3.24 10.57
N PHE A 19 -26.17 2.28 10.91
CA PHE A 19 -26.33 1.44 12.08
C PHE A 19 -24.98 1.21 12.75
N ASN A 20 -24.95 1.23 14.07
CA ASN A 20 -23.79 0.80 14.86
C ASN A 20 -24.25 -0.13 15.97
N ARG A 21 -23.47 -1.17 16.25
CA ARG A 21 -23.69 -2.11 17.36
C ARG A 21 -23.83 -1.41 18.73
N ASN A 22 -23.12 -0.28 18.94
CA ASN A 22 -23.36 0.63 20.06
C ASN A 22 -24.38 1.70 19.62
N PRO A 23 -25.61 1.70 20.16
CA PRO A 23 -26.67 2.64 19.80
C PRO A 23 -26.28 4.12 20.01
N GLU A 24 -25.54 4.44 21.06
CA GLU A 24 -25.10 5.81 21.36
C GLU A 24 -24.31 6.40 20.19
N ARG A 25 -23.40 5.62 19.57
CA ARG A 25 -22.61 6.07 18.42
C ARG A 25 -23.49 6.45 17.22
N THR A 26 -24.60 5.76 17.03
CA THR A 26 -25.55 6.10 15.96
C THR A 26 -26.27 7.40 16.30
N THR A 27 -26.75 7.53 17.54
CA THR A 27 -27.48 8.73 18.03
C THR A 27 -26.59 9.96 17.95
N ASP A 28 -25.35 9.87 18.46
CA ASP A 28 -24.36 10.97 18.43
C ASP A 28 -24.02 11.39 17.00
N PHE A 29 -23.81 10.42 16.11
CA PHE A 29 -23.52 10.72 14.70
C PHE A 29 -24.68 11.45 14.02
N ILE A 30 -25.94 11.01 14.25
CA ILE A 30 -27.11 11.67 13.67
C ILE A 30 -27.26 13.10 14.24
N ALA A 31 -27.04 13.30 15.53
CA ALA A 31 -27.07 14.63 16.14
C ALA A 31 -26.00 15.57 15.53
N GLN A 32 -24.78 15.06 15.33
CA GLN A 32 -23.70 15.80 14.65
C GLN A 32 -24.07 16.15 13.21
N CYS A 33 -24.62 15.20 12.44
CA CYS A 33 -25.06 15.45 11.08
C CYS A 33 -26.10 16.57 11.01
N GLN A 34 -27.14 16.50 11.86
CA GLN A 34 -28.20 17.52 11.91
C GLN A 34 -27.69 18.90 12.29
N ALA A 35 -26.63 18.99 13.07
CA ALA A 35 -26.06 20.26 13.50
C ALA A 35 -25.18 20.94 12.44
N SER A 36 -24.52 20.19 11.55
CA SER A 36 -23.43 20.74 10.73
C SER A 36 -23.36 20.27 9.28
N GLU A 37 -24.11 19.22 8.88
CA GLU A 37 -23.97 18.64 7.54
C GLU A 37 -25.14 19.02 6.62
N PRO A 38 -24.90 19.61 5.43
CA PRO A 38 -25.94 19.97 4.47
C PRO A 38 -26.77 18.76 3.98
N SER A 39 -26.15 17.59 3.92
CA SER A 39 -26.77 16.34 3.49
C SER A 39 -27.47 15.55 4.61
N ALA A 40 -27.56 16.10 5.83
CA ALA A 40 -28.19 15.46 6.99
C ALA A 40 -29.61 14.89 6.70
N PRO A 41 -30.48 15.54 5.90
CA PRO A 41 -31.81 14.99 5.59
C PRO A 41 -31.79 13.65 4.86
N ARG A 42 -30.65 13.26 4.27
CA ARG A 42 -30.47 11.99 3.58
C ARG A 42 -29.92 10.87 4.47
N VAL A 43 -29.52 11.17 5.70
CA VAL A 43 -28.91 10.22 6.63
C VAL A 43 -29.92 9.83 7.72
N THR A 44 -30.28 8.56 7.80
CA THR A 44 -31.20 8.04 8.80
C THR A 44 -30.49 7.04 9.71
N GLY A 45 -30.54 7.24 11.01
CA GLY A 45 -29.96 6.37 12.02
C GLY A 45 -30.92 5.31 12.54
N TYR A 46 -30.41 4.10 12.74
CA TYR A 46 -31.14 2.98 13.33
C TYR A 46 -30.32 2.39 14.48
N THR A 47 -31.01 1.98 15.54
CA THR A 47 -30.43 1.29 16.71
C THR A 47 -30.83 -0.19 16.79
N ASP A 48 -31.75 -0.61 15.96
CA ASP A 48 -32.20 -1.99 15.79
C ASP A 48 -31.84 -2.49 14.39
N VAL A 49 -31.26 -3.70 14.29
CA VAL A 49 -30.74 -4.26 13.03
C VAL A 49 -31.86 -4.64 12.06
N ALA A 50 -33.01 -5.11 12.57
CA ALA A 50 -34.15 -5.48 11.73
C ALA A 50 -34.76 -4.23 11.08
N ALA A 51 -34.97 -3.17 11.87
CA ALA A 51 -35.45 -1.88 11.38
C ALA A 51 -34.48 -1.26 10.37
N PHE A 52 -33.17 -1.35 10.64
CA PHE A 52 -32.12 -0.91 9.72
C PHE A 52 -32.24 -1.60 8.35
N VAL A 53 -32.28 -2.93 8.32
CA VAL A 53 -32.31 -3.71 7.08
C VAL A 53 -33.62 -3.49 6.33
N GLN A 54 -34.77 -3.47 7.03
CA GLN A 54 -36.11 -3.32 6.42
C GLN A 54 -36.29 -1.99 5.70
N ASN A 55 -35.60 -0.93 6.12
CA ASN A 55 -35.70 0.39 5.50
C ASN A 55 -34.74 0.62 4.32
N ILE A 56 -33.96 -0.38 3.92
CA ILE A 56 -33.08 -0.29 2.74
C ILE A 56 -33.84 -0.84 1.51
N LYS A 57 -33.77 -0.09 0.41
CA LYS A 57 -34.40 -0.47 -0.88
C LYS A 57 -33.76 -1.74 -1.46
N ARG A 58 -34.55 -2.68 -1.93
CA ARG A 58 -34.10 -3.93 -2.59
C ARG A 58 -33.69 -3.70 -4.05
N PRO A 59 -32.67 -4.45 -4.54
CA PRO A 59 -31.73 -5.26 -3.76
C PRO A 59 -30.93 -4.36 -2.83
N ARG A 60 -30.84 -4.76 -1.56
CA ARG A 60 -30.16 -3.96 -0.53
C ARG A 60 -28.65 -3.94 -0.79
N LYS A 61 -28.03 -2.82 -0.50
CA LYS A 61 -26.57 -2.65 -0.53
C LYS A 61 -26.13 -2.25 0.87
N ILE A 62 -25.44 -3.15 1.57
CA ILE A 62 -25.03 -2.95 2.96
C ILE A 62 -23.50 -2.94 3.04
N ILE A 63 -22.95 -1.79 3.41
CA ILE A 63 -21.49 -1.58 3.51
C ILE A 63 -21.06 -1.83 4.95
N LEU A 64 -20.11 -2.74 5.14
CA LEU A 64 -19.49 -3.03 6.42
C LEU A 64 -18.17 -2.27 6.52
N LEU A 65 -18.02 -1.46 7.58
CA LEU A 65 -16.76 -0.79 7.94
C LEU A 65 -16.42 -1.13 9.39
N VAL A 66 -16.16 -2.41 9.62
CA VAL A 66 -15.84 -3.00 10.93
C VAL A 66 -14.40 -3.52 10.95
N LYS A 67 -13.91 -3.93 12.12
CA LYS A 67 -12.59 -4.55 12.24
C LYS A 67 -12.57 -5.87 11.45
N ALA A 68 -11.50 -6.08 10.67
CA ALA A 68 -11.29 -7.32 9.91
C ALA A 68 -11.27 -8.58 10.79
N GLY A 69 -11.58 -9.71 10.19
CA GLY A 69 -11.62 -11.01 10.85
C GLY A 69 -12.99 -11.31 11.47
N GLN A 70 -13.03 -11.87 12.67
CA GLN A 70 -14.25 -12.34 13.32
C GLN A 70 -15.37 -11.29 13.43
N ALA A 71 -15.01 -10.02 13.66
CA ALA A 71 -16.02 -8.95 13.75
C ALA A 71 -16.79 -8.74 12.44
N THR A 72 -16.20 -9.01 11.29
CA THR A 72 -16.88 -9.01 9.99
C THR A 72 -17.83 -10.20 9.89
N ASP A 73 -17.39 -11.41 10.28
CA ASP A 73 -18.22 -12.61 10.28
C ASP A 73 -19.42 -12.48 11.21
N ASP A 74 -19.23 -11.97 12.43
CA ASP A 74 -20.29 -11.70 13.40
C ASP A 74 -21.33 -10.70 12.88
N THR A 75 -20.85 -9.65 12.19
CA THR A 75 -21.74 -8.64 11.59
C THR A 75 -22.56 -9.22 10.46
N ILE A 76 -21.95 -10.02 9.59
CA ILE A 76 -22.66 -10.74 8.52
C ILE A 76 -23.71 -11.67 9.12
N ALA A 77 -23.34 -12.46 10.13
CA ALA A 77 -24.27 -13.38 10.80
C ALA A 77 -25.49 -12.65 11.40
N ALA A 78 -25.29 -11.47 11.99
CA ALA A 78 -26.38 -10.67 12.55
C ALA A 78 -27.33 -10.09 11.47
N LEU A 79 -26.83 -9.84 10.27
CA LEU A 79 -27.63 -9.31 9.14
C LEU A 79 -28.43 -10.40 8.41
N LEU A 80 -27.85 -11.59 8.24
CA LEU A 80 -28.39 -12.67 7.40
C LEU A 80 -29.87 -12.99 7.65
N PRO A 81 -30.40 -13.03 8.90
CA PRO A 81 -31.83 -13.34 9.14
C PRO A 81 -32.82 -12.36 8.52
N TYR A 82 -32.38 -11.16 8.15
CA TYR A 82 -33.20 -10.07 7.64
C TYR A 82 -33.00 -9.79 6.14
N LEU A 83 -32.03 -10.49 5.50
CA LEU A 83 -31.69 -10.29 4.10
C LEU A 83 -32.52 -11.20 3.19
N ASP A 84 -32.74 -10.75 1.96
CA ASP A 84 -33.35 -11.49 0.89
C ASP A 84 -32.34 -11.88 -0.19
N THR A 85 -32.72 -12.86 -1.02
CA THR A 85 -31.92 -13.23 -2.20
C THR A 85 -31.63 -12.01 -3.08
N ASP A 86 -30.41 -11.95 -3.64
CA ASP A 86 -29.86 -10.85 -4.44
C ASP A 86 -29.47 -9.58 -3.63
N ASP A 87 -29.67 -9.54 -2.31
CA ASP A 87 -29.07 -8.47 -1.50
C ASP A 87 -27.53 -8.55 -1.53
N ILE A 88 -26.88 -7.40 -1.45
CA ILE A 88 -25.43 -7.26 -1.62
C ILE A 88 -24.81 -6.82 -0.31
N ILE A 89 -23.88 -7.63 0.20
CA ILE A 89 -23.03 -7.27 1.33
C ILE A 89 -21.69 -6.78 0.78
N ILE A 90 -21.26 -5.60 1.20
CA ILE A 90 -20.01 -4.99 0.78
C ILE A 90 -19.09 -4.88 2.00
N ASP A 91 -17.98 -5.63 2.03
CA ASP A 91 -16.94 -5.46 3.04
C ASP A 91 -15.98 -4.34 2.59
N GLY A 92 -16.12 -3.16 3.19
CA GLY A 92 -15.27 -1.99 2.95
C GLY A 92 -14.07 -1.89 3.89
N GLY A 93 -13.84 -2.89 4.73
CA GLY A 93 -12.70 -2.97 5.65
C GLY A 93 -11.38 -3.31 4.96
N ASN A 94 -10.29 -3.27 5.74
CA ASN A 94 -9.01 -3.84 5.30
C ASN A 94 -8.98 -5.33 5.66
N ALA A 95 -9.70 -6.16 4.90
CA ALA A 95 -9.82 -7.59 5.16
C ALA A 95 -8.68 -8.40 4.50
N LEU A 96 -8.39 -9.57 5.08
CA LEU A 96 -7.54 -10.56 4.45
C LEU A 96 -8.30 -11.15 3.25
N TRP A 97 -7.68 -11.18 2.07
CA TRP A 97 -8.33 -11.64 0.83
C TRP A 97 -8.83 -13.08 0.91
N GLY A 98 -8.12 -13.95 1.63
CA GLY A 98 -8.55 -15.34 1.84
C GLY A 98 -9.87 -15.45 2.60
N ASP A 99 -10.08 -14.58 3.61
CA ASP A 99 -11.39 -14.48 4.29
C ASP A 99 -12.49 -13.98 3.34
N THR A 100 -12.13 -13.05 2.45
CA THR A 100 -13.05 -12.52 1.44
C THR A 100 -13.49 -13.60 0.45
N ILE A 101 -12.55 -14.41 -0.05
CA ILE A 101 -12.83 -15.57 -0.91
C ILE A 101 -13.76 -16.56 -0.20
N ARG A 102 -13.48 -16.88 1.08
CA ARG A 102 -14.33 -17.75 1.89
C ARG A 102 -15.74 -17.20 2.04
N ARG A 103 -15.88 -15.92 2.44
CA ARG A 103 -17.15 -15.24 2.65
C ARG A 103 -17.97 -15.17 1.37
N GLU A 104 -17.34 -14.82 0.25
CA GLU A 104 -18.00 -14.76 -1.06
C GLU A 104 -18.57 -16.11 -1.44
N LYS A 105 -17.79 -17.19 -1.29
CA LYS A 105 -18.24 -18.56 -1.56
C LYS A 105 -19.41 -18.99 -0.67
N GLU A 106 -19.32 -18.74 0.64
CA GLU A 106 -20.37 -19.11 1.61
C GLU A 106 -21.67 -18.34 1.40
N LEU A 107 -21.59 -17.05 1.08
CA LEU A 107 -22.75 -16.18 0.87
C LEU A 107 -23.41 -16.44 -0.48
N SER A 108 -22.62 -16.63 -1.54
CA SER A 108 -23.13 -17.00 -2.86
C SER A 108 -23.89 -18.32 -2.84
N ALA A 109 -23.43 -19.31 -2.08
CA ALA A 109 -24.14 -20.58 -1.89
C ALA A 109 -25.50 -20.41 -1.19
N LYS A 110 -25.74 -19.32 -0.49
CA LYS A 110 -26.99 -18.94 0.17
C LYS A 110 -27.84 -17.97 -0.66
N GLY A 111 -27.40 -17.61 -1.87
CA GLY A 111 -28.11 -16.70 -2.77
C GLY A 111 -27.85 -15.22 -2.53
N PHE A 112 -26.89 -14.86 -1.68
CA PHE A 112 -26.48 -13.47 -1.45
C PHE A 112 -25.26 -13.09 -2.31
N ALA A 113 -25.17 -11.82 -2.69
CA ALA A 113 -24.00 -11.30 -3.36
C ALA A 113 -23.03 -10.68 -2.35
N PHE A 114 -21.73 -10.87 -2.59
CA PHE A 114 -20.67 -10.31 -1.75
C PHE A 114 -19.64 -9.55 -2.60
N ILE A 115 -19.23 -8.38 -2.11
CA ILE A 115 -18.18 -7.54 -2.70
C ILE A 115 -17.15 -7.25 -1.60
N GLY A 116 -15.91 -7.61 -1.84
CA GLY A 116 -14.77 -7.11 -1.04
C GLY A 116 -14.23 -5.84 -1.67
N SER A 117 -14.42 -4.68 -1.04
CA SER A 117 -14.04 -3.39 -1.61
C SER A 117 -13.04 -2.67 -0.70
N GLY A 118 -11.75 -2.72 -1.03
CA GLY A 118 -10.77 -1.91 -0.35
C GLY A 118 -11.08 -0.41 -0.49
N VAL A 119 -11.03 0.31 0.64
CA VAL A 119 -11.24 1.77 0.70
C VAL A 119 -9.94 2.43 1.14
N SER A 120 -9.38 3.31 0.31
CA SER A 120 -8.16 4.07 0.58
C SER A 120 -8.44 5.55 0.86
N GLY A 121 -7.41 6.33 1.23
CA GLY A 121 -7.49 7.78 1.41
C GLY A 121 -7.72 8.26 2.84
N GLY A 122 -7.77 7.35 3.81
CA GLY A 122 -7.98 7.72 5.22
C GLY A 122 -9.35 8.34 5.49
N GLU A 123 -9.47 9.13 6.54
CA GLU A 123 -10.74 9.77 6.93
C GLU A 123 -11.16 10.85 5.94
N THR A 124 -10.22 11.67 5.51
CA THR A 124 -10.45 12.75 4.52
C THR A 124 -10.83 12.19 3.15
N GLY A 125 -10.12 11.15 2.68
CA GLY A 125 -10.47 10.47 1.43
C GLY A 125 -11.87 9.85 1.49
N ALA A 126 -12.22 9.17 2.58
CA ALA A 126 -13.56 8.62 2.76
C ALA A 126 -14.65 9.71 2.70
N ARG A 127 -14.35 10.92 3.18
CA ARG A 127 -15.30 12.06 3.18
C ARG A 127 -15.44 12.74 1.82
N PHE A 128 -14.36 12.90 1.07
CA PHE A 128 -14.32 13.77 -0.11
C PHE A 128 -13.92 13.07 -1.40
N GLY A 129 -13.69 11.78 -1.36
CA GLY A 129 -13.35 10.97 -2.53
C GLY A 129 -12.26 9.93 -2.22
N PRO A 130 -12.63 8.68 -1.92
CA PRO A 130 -11.69 7.58 -1.74
C PRO A 130 -11.27 6.96 -3.07
N SER A 131 -10.11 6.31 -3.11
CA SER A 131 -9.84 5.26 -4.08
C SER A 131 -10.55 3.97 -3.63
N LEU A 132 -11.34 3.38 -4.51
CA LEU A 132 -12.15 2.21 -4.22
C LEU A 132 -11.74 1.03 -5.10
N MET A 133 -11.49 -0.13 -4.47
CA MET A 133 -10.97 -1.34 -5.11
C MET A 133 -11.96 -2.51 -4.91
N PRO A 134 -13.12 -2.51 -5.60
CA PRO A 134 -14.12 -3.56 -5.49
C PRO A 134 -13.69 -4.83 -6.23
N GLY A 135 -13.81 -5.98 -5.57
CA GLY A 135 -13.69 -7.32 -6.14
C GLY A 135 -14.88 -8.18 -5.75
N GLY A 136 -15.21 -9.18 -6.55
CA GLY A 136 -16.34 -10.09 -6.35
C GLY A 136 -17.23 -10.19 -7.59
N SER A 137 -18.49 -10.56 -7.39
CA SER A 137 -19.44 -10.81 -8.48
C SER A 137 -19.62 -9.60 -9.42
N ALA A 138 -19.41 -9.82 -10.73
CA ALA A 138 -19.65 -8.81 -11.76
C ALA A 138 -21.12 -8.31 -11.77
N LYS A 139 -22.11 -9.18 -11.46
CA LYS A 139 -23.52 -8.81 -11.34
C LYS A 139 -23.72 -7.83 -10.17
N ALA A 140 -23.11 -8.12 -9.02
CA ALA A 140 -23.20 -7.25 -7.86
C ALA A 140 -22.48 -5.92 -8.12
N TRP A 141 -21.32 -5.96 -8.75
CA TRP A 141 -20.59 -4.75 -9.17
C TRP A 141 -21.45 -3.85 -10.05
N ALA A 142 -22.08 -4.36 -11.10
CA ALA A 142 -22.93 -3.57 -11.99
C ALA A 142 -24.03 -2.79 -11.24
N SER A 143 -24.55 -3.35 -10.14
CA SER A 143 -25.52 -2.67 -9.27
C SER A 143 -24.89 -1.63 -8.35
N LEU A 144 -23.63 -1.81 -7.94
CA LEU A 144 -22.90 -0.94 -7.03
C LEU A 144 -22.14 0.19 -7.76
N GLU A 145 -21.72 -0.06 -8.98
CA GLU A 145 -20.83 0.82 -9.78
C GLU A 145 -21.29 2.27 -9.80
N PRO A 146 -22.57 2.63 -10.02
CA PRO A 146 -22.96 4.04 -10.05
C PRO A 146 -22.61 4.77 -8.76
N ILE A 147 -22.89 4.15 -7.61
CA ILE A 147 -22.58 4.75 -6.30
C ILE A 147 -21.08 4.90 -6.12
N TRP A 148 -20.32 3.83 -6.43
CA TRP A 148 -18.85 3.85 -6.27
C TRP A 148 -18.18 4.86 -7.18
N ARG A 149 -18.65 5.00 -8.43
CA ARG A 149 -18.15 6.01 -9.36
C ARG A 149 -18.46 7.42 -8.90
N ASP A 150 -19.62 7.65 -8.31
CA ASP A 150 -19.99 8.98 -7.81
C ASP A 150 -19.14 9.41 -6.61
N ILE A 151 -18.96 8.53 -5.62
CA ILE A 151 -18.28 8.85 -4.37
C ILE A 151 -16.75 8.75 -4.43
N ALA A 152 -16.18 8.10 -5.46
CA ALA A 152 -14.73 7.99 -5.61
C ALA A 152 -14.06 9.33 -5.89
N ALA A 153 -12.80 9.44 -5.51
CA ALA A 153 -11.94 10.54 -5.96
C ALA A 153 -11.98 10.66 -7.49
N LYS A 154 -11.84 11.88 -7.98
CA LYS A 154 -11.79 12.18 -9.41
C LYS A 154 -10.41 12.68 -9.78
N VAL A 155 -9.96 12.29 -10.96
CA VAL A 155 -8.72 12.82 -11.54
C VAL A 155 -9.01 13.48 -12.88
N ASP A 156 -8.20 14.48 -13.20
CA ASP A 156 -8.24 15.12 -14.52
C ASP A 156 -7.88 14.10 -15.61
N PRO A 157 -8.66 13.97 -16.69
CA PRO A 157 -8.44 12.94 -17.70
C PRO A 157 -7.15 13.14 -18.51
N VAL A 158 -6.60 14.35 -18.55
CA VAL A 158 -5.41 14.70 -19.34
C VAL A 158 -4.15 14.59 -18.49
N THR A 159 -4.16 15.23 -17.31
CA THR A 159 -2.98 15.28 -16.44
C THR A 159 -2.88 14.11 -15.47
N GLY A 160 -3.98 13.42 -15.20
CA GLY A 160 -4.07 12.36 -14.19
C GLY A 160 -3.97 12.86 -12.76
N GLN A 161 -3.96 14.18 -12.54
CA GLN A 161 -3.92 14.77 -11.20
C GLN A 161 -5.27 14.71 -10.53
N GLN A 162 -5.28 14.54 -9.21
CA GLN A 162 -6.51 14.55 -8.44
C GLN A 162 -7.18 15.91 -8.53
N LEU A 163 -8.49 15.91 -8.75
CA LEU A 163 -9.31 17.11 -8.66
C LEU A 163 -9.58 17.43 -7.18
N GLU A 164 -9.44 18.69 -6.83
CA GLU A 164 -9.59 19.20 -5.47
C GLU A 164 -10.84 20.11 -5.40
N GLY A 165 -11.28 20.44 -4.18
CA GLY A 165 -12.33 21.42 -3.94
C GLY A 165 -13.68 20.86 -3.52
N ALA A 166 -13.81 19.54 -3.27
CA ALA A 166 -15.01 19.00 -2.63
C ALA A 166 -15.17 19.57 -1.22
N THR A 167 -16.38 19.97 -0.88
CA THR A 167 -16.75 20.43 0.47
C THR A 167 -18.04 19.78 0.91
N PRO A 168 -18.41 19.81 2.21
CA PRO A 168 -19.65 19.22 2.69
C PRO A 168 -20.87 19.72 1.91
N GLY A 169 -21.65 18.79 1.33
CA GLY A 169 -22.82 19.06 0.49
C GLY A 169 -22.51 19.43 -0.97
N TYR A 170 -21.24 19.64 -1.32
CA TYR A 170 -20.81 20.04 -2.67
C TYR A 170 -19.72 19.10 -3.20
N PRO A 171 -20.10 17.89 -3.66
CA PRO A 171 -19.16 16.93 -4.22
C PRO A 171 -18.62 17.41 -5.58
N LEU A 172 -17.48 16.87 -5.98
CA LEU A 172 -16.90 17.14 -7.29
C LEU A 172 -17.73 16.52 -8.42
N ALA A 173 -17.97 17.29 -9.46
CA ALA A 173 -18.57 16.81 -10.70
C ALA A 173 -17.49 16.62 -11.78
N GLY A 174 -17.65 15.61 -12.63
CA GLY A 174 -16.73 15.34 -13.75
C GLY A 174 -15.47 14.58 -13.33
N GLY A 175 -14.49 14.52 -14.25
CA GLY A 175 -13.25 13.75 -14.05
C GLY A 175 -13.40 12.25 -14.20
N VAL A 176 -12.26 11.54 -14.11
CA VAL A 176 -12.20 10.07 -14.16
C VAL A 176 -12.24 9.53 -12.73
N PRO A 177 -13.21 8.68 -12.36
CA PRO A 177 -13.33 8.17 -11.01
C PRO A 177 -12.21 7.17 -10.67
N CYS A 178 -11.67 7.26 -9.47
CA CYS A 178 -10.65 6.34 -8.94
C CYS A 178 -11.28 5.06 -8.39
N THR A 179 -12.04 4.38 -9.21
CA THR A 179 -12.65 3.08 -8.92
C THR A 179 -12.86 2.29 -10.21
N ALA A 180 -12.69 0.98 -10.13
CA ALA A 180 -13.00 0.03 -11.19
C ALA A 180 -13.16 -1.36 -10.58
N HIS A 181 -13.89 -2.25 -11.23
CA HIS A 181 -13.96 -3.66 -10.84
C HIS A 181 -12.58 -4.31 -11.01
N ILE A 182 -12.01 -4.80 -9.92
CA ILE A 182 -10.63 -5.35 -9.91
C ILE A 182 -10.61 -6.77 -10.47
N GLY A 183 -11.58 -7.58 -10.10
CA GLY A 183 -11.63 -8.99 -10.46
C GLY A 183 -12.61 -9.77 -9.58
N PRO A 184 -12.66 -11.10 -9.71
CA PRO A 184 -13.56 -11.92 -8.92
C PRO A 184 -13.13 -11.99 -7.44
N ASP A 185 -14.00 -12.51 -6.62
CA ASP A 185 -13.83 -12.89 -5.23
C ASP A 185 -12.96 -11.92 -4.38
N GLY A 186 -11.81 -12.37 -3.85
CA GLY A 186 -10.91 -11.60 -3.00
C GLY A 186 -10.00 -10.59 -3.71
N ALA A 187 -10.06 -10.45 -5.04
CA ALA A 187 -9.12 -9.65 -5.82
C ALA A 187 -9.08 -8.17 -5.38
N GLY A 188 -10.22 -7.58 -5.01
CA GLY A 188 -10.26 -6.19 -4.54
C GLY A 188 -9.49 -5.98 -3.24
N HIS A 189 -9.69 -6.82 -2.25
CA HIS A 189 -8.95 -6.76 -0.99
C HIS A 189 -7.48 -7.12 -1.15
N TYR A 190 -7.15 -8.03 -2.07
CA TYR A 190 -5.76 -8.35 -2.39
C TYR A 190 -5.01 -7.14 -2.94
N VAL A 191 -5.58 -6.47 -3.94
CA VAL A 191 -5.00 -5.25 -4.52
C VAL A 191 -4.88 -4.14 -3.47
N LYS A 192 -5.88 -4.02 -2.57
CA LYS A 192 -5.78 -3.08 -1.43
C LYS A 192 -4.69 -3.45 -0.45
N MET A 193 -4.50 -4.73 -0.16
CA MET A 193 -3.41 -5.21 0.69
C MET A 193 -2.03 -4.88 0.10
N VAL A 194 -1.82 -5.14 -1.20
CA VAL A 194 -0.57 -4.80 -1.89
C VAL A 194 -0.35 -3.28 -1.93
N ASN A 195 -1.42 -2.51 -2.17
CA ASN A 195 -1.38 -1.05 -2.06
C ASN A 195 -0.84 -0.59 -0.69
N ASN A 196 -1.29 -1.20 0.41
CA ASN A 196 -0.76 -0.93 1.74
C ASN A 196 0.69 -1.44 1.93
N GLY A 197 1.09 -2.53 1.30
CA GLY A 197 2.49 -2.98 1.31
C GLY A 197 3.42 -1.94 0.67
N ILE A 198 3.01 -1.39 -0.48
CA ILE A 198 3.72 -0.28 -1.13
C ILE A 198 3.72 0.98 -0.25
N GLU A 199 2.61 1.29 0.43
CA GLU A 199 2.54 2.39 1.39
C GLU A 199 3.58 2.24 2.51
N TYR A 200 3.76 1.05 3.06
CA TYR A 200 4.73 0.78 4.13
C TYR A 200 6.16 1.05 3.70
N ILE A 201 6.55 0.56 2.53
CA ILE A 201 7.90 0.79 2.02
C ILE A 201 8.11 2.26 1.64
N ASP A 202 7.12 2.92 1.03
CA ASP A 202 7.24 4.34 0.68
C ASP A 202 7.42 5.22 1.92
N MET A 203 6.65 4.97 2.99
CA MET A 203 6.82 5.65 4.27
C MET A 203 8.20 5.39 4.87
N GLN A 204 8.70 4.15 4.83
CA GLN A 204 10.03 3.80 5.36
C GLN A 204 11.14 4.50 4.59
N LEU A 205 11.08 4.53 3.27
CA LEU A 205 12.03 5.24 2.41
C LEU A 205 12.09 6.73 2.72
N ILE A 206 10.94 7.37 2.94
CA ILE A 206 10.84 8.77 3.36
C ILE A 206 11.49 8.98 4.74
N CYS A 207 11.24 8.08 5.69
CA CYS A 207 11.87 8.13 7.02
C CYS A 207 13.39 7.96 6.94
N GLU A 208 13.89 7.11 6.06
CA GLU A 208 15.32 6.93 5.84
C GLU A 208 15.94 8.18 5.19
N ALA A 209 15.28 8.80 4.21
CA ALA A 209 15.72 10.09 3.65
C ALA A 209 15.78 11.18 4.72
N TYR A 210 14.77 11.27 5.60
CA TYR A 210 14.77 12.16 6.76
C TYR A 210 15.95 11.89 7.69
N ALA A 211 16.19 10.62 8.04
CA ALA A 211 17.29 10.23 8.93
C ALA A 211 18.66 10.58 8.35
N LEU A 212 18.85 10.40 7.05
CA LEU A 212 20.08 10.78 6.35
C LEU A 212 20.32 12.29 6.41
N MET A 213 19.33 13.10 6.08
CA MET A 213 19.44 14.57 6.16
C MET A 213 19.68 15.06 7.59
N LYS A 214 19.00 14.47 8.57
CA LYS A 214 19.15 14.84 9.99
C LYS A 214 20.52 14.45 10.54
N ASN A 215 20.93 13.20 10.38
CA ASN A 215 22.09 12.65 11.07
C ASN A 215 23.40 12.87 10.30
N MET A 216 23.36 12.82 8.97
CA MET A 216 24.56 12.98 8.14
C MET A 216 24.84 14.45 7.79
N LEU A 217 23.79 15.27 7.63
CA LEU A 217 23.91 16.68 7.26
C LEU A 217 23.65 17.65 8.41
N GLY A 218 23.23 17.15 9.59
CA GLY A 218 22.93 17.97 10.77
C GLY A 218 21.76 18.94 10.57
N MET A 219 20.81 18.61 9.68
CA MET A 219 19.66 19.46 9.36
C MET A 219 18.59 19.40 10.44
N THR A 220 17.96 20.55 10.70
CA THR A 220 16.75 20.62 11.54
C THR A 220 15.54 20.05 10.78
N ALA A 221 14.50 19.65 11.53
CA ALA A 221 13.26 19.14 10.91
C ALA A 221 12.65 20.15 9.93
N GLY A 222 12.61 21.45 10.29
CA GLY A 222 12.05 22.47 9.40
C GLY A 222 12.87 22.70 8.13
N GLU A 223 14.21 22.57 8.18
CA GLU A 223 15.05 22.62 6.96
C GLU A 223 14.76 21.42 6.06
N ILE A 224 14.63 20.22 6.64
CA ILE A 224 14.30 19.00 5.90
C ILE A 224 12.88 19.11 5.32
N GLY A 225 11.92 19.68 6.06
CA GLY A 225 10.56 19.92 5.57
C GLY A 225 10.54 20.77 4.30
N LYS A 226 11.36 21.82 4.21
CA LYS A 226 11.52 22.65 3.01
C LYS A 226 12.11 21.87 1.82
N VAL A 227 13.00 20.93 2.07
CA VAL A 227 13.52 20.03 1.02
C VAL A 227 12.39 19.15 0.47
N PHE A 228 11.58 18.54 1.34
CA PHE A 228 10.44 17.74 0.91
C PHE A 228 9.39 18.58 0.18
N ASP A 229 9.15 19.81 0.59
CA ASP A 229 8.27 20.75 -0.09
C ASP A 229 8.74 21.04 -1.53
N THR A 230 10.05 21.26 -1.70
CA THR A 230 10.68 21.41 -3.02
C THR A 230 10.54 20.12 -3.85
N TRP A 231 10.78 18.97 -3.27
CA TRP A 231 10.65 17.68 -3.96
C TRP A 231 9.22 17.39 -4.39
N ASN A 232 8.23 17.88 -3.65
CA ASN A 232 6.81 17.75 -4.00
C ASN A 232 6.40 18.51 -5.26
N GLN A 233 7.23 19.43 -5.75
CA GLN A 233 6.99 20.12 -7.03
C GLN A 233 7.51 19.31 -8.24
N GLY A 234 8.34 18.28 -8.00
CA GLY A 234 9.05 17.50 -9.00
C GLY A 234 8.50 16.09 -9.22
N THR A 235 9.43 15.18 -9.54
CA THR A 235 9.16 13.75 -9.82
C THR A 235 8.70 12.96 -8.60
N LEU A 236 9.07 13.40 -7.39
CA LEU A 236 8.65 12.80 -6.13
C LEU A 236 7.29 13.27 -5.62
N SER A 237 6.60 14.16 -6.36
CA SER A 237 5.28 14.69 -5.99
C SER A 237 4.31 13.56 -5.63
N SER A 238 3.88 13.54 -4.36
CA SER A 238 2.97 12.54 -3.82
C SER A 238 2.35 13.01 -2.51
N PHE A 239 1.25 12.40 -2.11
CA PHE A 239 0.60 12.69 -0.83
C PHE A 239 1.53 12.48 0.37
N LEU A 240 2.32 11.40 0.38
CA LEU A 240 3.24 11.14 1.47
C LEU A 240 4.38 12.18 1.55
N ILE A 241 4.88 12.67 0.43
CA ILE A 241 5.87 13.77 0.40
C ILE A 241 5.24 15.08 0.89
N GLU A 242 4.01 15.39 0.44
CA GLU A 242 3.24 16.56 0.86
C GLU A 242 3.07 16.61 2.38
N ILE A 243 2.51 15.55 2.97
CA ILE A 243 2.28 15.51 4.42
C ILE A 243 3.58 15.44 5.22
N THR A 244 4.65 14.87 4.65
CA THR A 244 5.97 14.86 5.31
C THR A 244 6.52 16.29 5.42
N ALA A 245 6.39 17.11 4.37
CA ALA A 245 6.80 18.50 4.41
C ALA A 245 6.02 19.28 5.49
N ASP A 246 4.72 19.09 5.60
CA ASP A 246 3.87 19.71 6.61
C ASP A 246 4.24 19.27 8.03
N ILE A 247 4.31 17.95 8.27
CA ILE A 247 4.68 17.37 9.58
C ILE A 247 6.03 17.91 10.07
N LEU A 248 7.02 17.98 9.20
CA LEU A 248 8.37 18.41 9.58
C LEU A 248 8.48 19.92 9.86
N GLN A 249 7.57 20.72 9.33
CA GLN A 249 7.51 22.17 9.58
C GLN A 249 6.61 22.52 10.76
N GLN A 250 5.79 21.58 11.24
CA GLN A 250 4.89 21.81 12.37
C GLN A 250 5.69 22.06 13.65
N LYS A 251 5.47 23.22 14.27
CA LYS A 251 6.03 23.56 15.58
C LYS A 251 5.27 22.84 16.71
N ASP A 252 6.00 22.53 17.78
CA ASP A 252 5.40 21.97 18.98
C ASP A 252 4.46 23.00 19.63
N PRO A 253 3.16 22.75 19.76
CA PRO A 253 2.21 23.66 20.35
C PRO A 253 2.44 23.91 21.84
N GLU A 254 3.20 23.01 22.51
CA GLU A 254 3.53 23.14 23.95
C GLU A 254 4.84 23.94 24.18
N ASP A 255 5.63 24.21 23.13
CA ASP A 255 6.84 25.00 23.22
C ASP A 255 6.58 26.50 23.08
N ALA A 256 6.50 27.20 24.20
CA ALA A 256 6.30 28.65 24.25
C ALA A 256 7.39 29.47 23.50
N SER A 257 8.59 28.89 23.29
CA SER A 257 9.67 29.55 22.53
C SER A 257 9.46 29.46 21.01
N GLY A 258 8.60 28.53 20.53
CA GLY A 258 8.36 28.29 19.11
C GLY A 258 9.56 27.74 18.36
N GLN A 259 10.60 27.26 19.03
CA GLN A 259 11.83 26.75 18.39
C GLN A 259 11.77 25.25 18.11
N THR A 260 11.09 24.48 18.95
CA THR A 260 11.01 23.02 18.83
C THR A 260 10.02 22.61 17.74
N TYR A 261 10.36 21.56 16.98
CA TYR A 261 9.44 20.93 16.04
C TYR A 261 8.73 19.75 16.71
N LEU A 262 7.42 19.59 16.41
CA LEU A 262 6.60 18.55 17.02
C LEU A 262 7.17 17.14 16.74
N VAL A 263 7.70 16.89 15.56
CA VAL A 263 8.28 15.60 15.19
C VAL A 263 9.43 15.17 16.13
N ASP A 264 10.16 16.11 16.70
CA ASP A 264 11.23 15.83 17.67
C ASP A 264 10.70 15.39 19.04
N LYS A 265 9.41 15.54 19.29
CA LYS A 265 8.68 15.10 20.50
C LYS A 265 7.88 13.82 20.28
N VAL A 266 7.62 13.45 19.04
CA VAL A 266 6.92 12.20 18.71
C VAL A 266 7.82 11.01 19.04
N LEU A 267 7.28 10.03 19.78
CA LEU A 267 8.01 8.83 20.13
C LEU A 267 8.29 7.99 18.88
N ASP A 268 9.54 7.55 18.72
CA ASP A 268 10.03 6.79 17.57
C ASP A 268 9.62 5.29 17.59
N THR A 269 8.32 5.06 17.79
CA THR A 269 7.67 3.74 17.68
C THR A 269 6.53 3.82 16.67
N ALA A 270 6.52 2.93 15.69
CA ALA A 270 5.51 2.93 14.63
C ALA A 270 4.58 1.73 14.75
N GLY A 271 3.26 2.00 14.89
CA GLY A 271 2.23 0.96 14.88
C GLY A 271 1.91 0.42 13.49
N GLN A 272 1.21 -0.72 13.45
CA GLN A 272 0.69 -1.31 12.20
C GLN A 272 -0.65 -2.00 12.43
N LYS A 273 -1.45 -2.14 11.35
CA LYS A 273 -2.74 -2.85 11.36
C LYS A 273 -2.71 -4.21 10.66
N GLY A 274 -1.52 -4.69 10.25
CA GLY A 274 -1.28 -6.02 9.69
C GLY A 274 -1.23 -6.12 8.17
N THR A 275 -1.75 -5.17 7.40
CA THR A 275 -1.83 -5.27 5.92
C THR A 275 -0.45 -5.36 5.24
N GLY A 276 0.54 -4.60 5.70
CA GLY A 276 1.92 -4.72 5.19
C GLY A 276 2.57 -6.06 5.54
N MET A 277 2.30 -6.59 6.74
CA MET A 277 2.75 -7.92 7.14
C MET A 277 2.13 -9.00 6.24
N TRP A 278 0.83 -8.92 5.95
CA TRP A 278 0.17 -9.87 5.03
C TRP A 278 0.76 -9.81 3.63
N THR A 279 1.11 -8.61 3.15
CA THR A 279 1.78 -8.45 1.84
C THR A 279 3.13 -9.16 1.84
N ALA A 280 3.96 -8.96 2.86
CA ALA A 280 5.27 -9.59 2.97
C ALA A 280 5.16 -11.13 3.14
N ALA A 281 4.24 -11.61 3.96
CA ALA A 281 4.00 -13.03 4.17
C ALA A 281 3.55 -13.71 2.87
N ASN A 282 2.58 -13.12 2.16
CA ASN A 282 2.11 -13.69 0.90
C ASN A 282 3.17 -13.64 -0.21
N ALA A 283 4.03 -12.61 -0.21
CA ALA A 283 5.16 -12.58 -1.14
C ALA A 283 6.12 -13.77 -0.92
N LEU A 284 6.37 -14.16 0.34
CA LEU A 284 7.15 -15.34 0.68
C LEU A 284 6.44 -16.64 0.26
N GLU A 285 5.13 -16.74 0.49
CA GLU A 285 4.31 -17.88 0.09
C GLU A 285 4.31 -18.09 -1.42
N LEU A 286 4.18 -17.02 -2.19
CA LEU A 286 4.15 -17.06 -3.66
C LEU A 286 5.55 -17.04 -4.31
N GLY A 287 6.61 -16.91 -3.54
CA GLY A 287 7.98 -16.82 -4.05
C GLY A 287 8.25 -15.50 -4.82
N ALA A 288 7.48 -14.45 -4.56
CA ALA A 288 7.69 -13.13 -5.16
C ALA A 288 8.78 -12.35 -4.39
N PRO A 289 9.80 -11.79 -5.05
CA PRO A 289 10.89 -11.08 -4.39
C PRO A 289 10.49 -9.67 -3.96
N ALA A 290 9.66 -9.55 -2.91
CA ALA A 290 9.20 -8.28 -2.33
C ALA A 290 9.99 -7.90 -1.07
N ASN A 291 11.31 -8.08 -1.09
CA ASN A 291 12.20 -7.89 0.04
C ASN A 291 12.14 -6.48 0.63
N ALA A 292 12.05 -5.42 -0.18
CA ALA A 292 11.98 -4.05 0.33
C ALA A 292 10.67 -3.78 1.10
N ILE A 293 9.56 -4.38 0.69
CA ILE A 293 8.28 -4.31 1.44
C ILE A 293 8.43 -5.02 2.80
N ALA A 294 9.09 -6.19 2.83
CA ALA A 294 9.35 -6.92 4.07
C ALA A 294 10.23 -6.11 5.04
N GLU A 295 11.27 -5.44 4.54
CA GLU A 295 12.14 -4.57 5.36
C GLU A 295 11.35 -3.45 6.05
N ALA A 296 10.39 -2.84 5.39
CA ALA A 296 9.55 -1.83 6.01
C ALA A 296 8.70 -2.38 7.16
N VAL A 297 8.27 -3.65 7.09
CA VAL A 297 7.56 -4.33 8.18
C VAL A 297 8.51 -4.60 9.35
N PHE A 298 9.72 -5.10 9.07
CA PHE A 298 10.74 -5.35 10.09
C PHE A 298 11.22 -4.06 10.75
N ALA A 299 11.36 -2.95 10.02
CA ALA A 299 11.70 -1.66 10.58
C ALA A 299 10.67 -1.18 11.62
N ARG A 300 9.37 -1.38 11.36
CA ARG A 300 8.32 -1.10 12.35
C ARG A 300 8.41 -2.02 13.58
N ALA A 301 8.67 -3.31 13.38
CA ALA A 301 8.86 -4.24 14.48
C ALA A 301 10.07 -3.84 15.35
N LEU A 302 11.20 -3.49 14.72
CA LEU A 302 12.38 -2.99 15.44
C LEU A 302 12.09 -1.68 16.19
N SER A 303 11.29 -0.77 15.61
CA SER A 303 10.91 0.49 16.26
C SER A 303 10.17 0.26 17.58
N ALA A 304 9.38 -0.78 17.68
CA ALA A 304 8.60 -1.12 18.88
C ALA A 304 9.48 -1.53 20.08
N LEU A 305 10.73 -1.95 19.85
CA LEU A 305 11.69 -2.36 20.89
C LEU A 305 12.37 -1.14 21.56
N LYS A 306 11.63 -0.05 21.83
CA LYS A 306 12.20 1.24 22.26
C LYS A 306 13.12 1.13 23.47
N ALA A 307 12.65 0.50 24.54
CA ALA A 307 13.44 0.37 25.79
C ALA A 307 14.73 -0.43 25.57
N GLU A 308 14.63 -1.53 24.82
CA GLU A 308 15.79 -2.36 24.47
C GLU A 308 16.79 -1.61 23.58
N ARG A 309 16.32 -0.86 22.56
CA ARG A 309 17.19 -0.03 21.71
C ARG A 309 17.92 1.05 22.50
N VAL A 310 17.24 1.68 23.48
CA VAL A 310 17.88 2.67 24.37
C VAL A 310 18.98 2.03 25.21
N ALA A 311 18.73 0.86 25.80
CA ALA A 311 19.75 0.13 26.57
C ALA A 311 20.92 -0.30 25.66
N ALA A 312 20.63 -0.84 24.47
CA ALA A 312 21.63 -1.28 23.51
C ALA A 312 22.53 -0.12 23.04
N SER A 313 22.01 1.08 22.86
CA SER A 313 22.76 2.26 22.43
C SER A 313 23.85 2.69 23.42
N GLN A 314 23.75 2.31 24.68
CA GLN A 314 24.78 2.56 25.71
C GLN A 314 25.96 1.59 25.57
N ILE A 315 25.73 0.42 25.02
CA ILE A 315 26.70 -0.70 24.95
C ILE A 315 27.33 -0.78 23.56
N LEU A 316 26.50 -0.81 22.52
CA LEU A 316 26.92 -0.96 21.12
C LEU A 316 27.27 0.41 20.53
N LYS A 317 28.55 0.64 20.22
CA LYS A 317 29.01 1.91 19.66
C LYS A 317 29.10 1.80 18.15
N GLY A 318 28.62 2.86 17.47
CA GLY A 318 28.76 3.05 16.03
C GLY A 318 29.87 4.03 15.67
N PRO A 319 30.07 4.28 14.36
CA PRO A 319 31.03 5.27 13.89
C PRO A 319 30.66 6.68 14.35
N GLN A 320 31.68 7.52 14.52
CA GLN A 320 31.56 8.93 14.92
C GLN A 320 32.22 9.77 13.81
N LEU A 321 31.47 10.09 12.77
CA LEU A 321 31.94 10.91 11.67
C LEU A 321 31.42 12.35 11.79
N PRO A 322 32.18 13.36 11.33
CA PRO A 322 31.66 14.72 11.24
C PRO A 322 30.52 14.80 10.20
N VAL A 323 29.71 15.83 10.31
CA VAL A 323 28.67 16.11 9.30
C VAL A 323 29.32 16.36 7.93
N GLU A 324 28.67 15.88 6.89
CA GLU A 324 29.11 16.06 5.52
C GLU A 324 28.96 17.53 5.09
N LYS A 325 29.96 18.01 4.31
CA LYS A 325 30.02 19.42 3.92
C LYS A 325 29.28 19.73 2.62
N ASP A 326 29.25 18.79 1.69
CA ASP A 326 28.63 18.98 0.37
C ASP A 326 27.13 18.70 0.44
N ARG A 327 26.45 19.58 1.19
CA ARG A 327 25.03 19.43 1.54
C ARG A 327 24.13 19.33 0.32
N GLU A 328 24.32 20.20 -0.67
CA GLU A 328 23.46 20.25 -1.86
C GLU A 328 23.58 18.99 -2.72
N ALA A 329 24.80 18.55 -2.99
CA ALA A 329 25.03 17.33 -3.77
C ALA A 329 24.52 16.07 -3.06
N ILE A 330 24.58 16.03 -1.72
CA ILE A 330 24.07 14.89 -0.95
C ILE A 330 22.54 14.92 -0.92
N ILE A 331 21.89 16.07 -0.76
CA ILE A 331 20.44 16.21 -0.85
C ILE A 331 19.93 15.76 -2.23
N ALA A 332 20.61 16.16 -3.31
CA ALA A 332 20.29 15.69 -4.66
C ALA A 332 20.47 14.17 -4.79
N ALA A 333 21.52 13.62 -4.19
CA ALA A 333 21.75 12.17 -4.22
C ALA A 333 20.70 11.39 -3.39
N ILE A 334 20.21 11.94 -2.27
CA ILE A 334 19.12 11.35 -1.49
C ILE A 334 17.80 11.39 -2.29
N HIS A 335 17.52 12.48 -3.03
CA HIS A 335 16.38 12.56 -3.94
C HIS A 335 16.39 11.41 -4.96
N ASP A 336 17.52 11.22 -5.63
CA ASP A 336 17.68 10.17 -6.63
C ASP A 336 17.55 8.77 -6.03
N ALA A 337 18.16 8.56 -4.84
CA ALA A 337 18.04 7.30 -4.11
C ALA A 337 16.58 7.00 -3.73
N LEU A 338 15.83 8.01 -3.27
CA LEU A 338 14.42 7.88 -2.94
C LEU A 338 13.59 7.52 -4.18
N TYR A 339 13.83 8.20 -5.30
CA TYR A 339 13.09 7.95 -6.54
C TYR A 339 13.35 6.54 -7.10
N CYS A 340 14.61 6.11 -7.19
CA CYS A 340 14.98 4.75 -7.60
C CYS A 340 14.35 3.68 -6.70
N SER A 341 14.41 3.88 -5.39
CA SER A 341 13.85 2.93 -4.43
C SER A 341 12.32 2.85 -4.50
N LYS A 342 11.64 3.98 -4.73
CA LYS A 342 10.19 3.99 -4.99
C LYS A 342 9.83 3.20 -6.26
N ILE A 343 10.60 3.35 -7.35
CA ILE A 343 10.39 2.55 -8.58
C ILE A 343 10.47 1.06 -8.24
N CYS A 344 11.49 0.63 -7.50
CA CYS A 344 11.62 -0.77 -7.07
C CYS A 344 10.47 -1.23 -6.16
N ALA A 345 10.01 -0.40 -5.25
CA ALA A 345 8.90 -0.69 -4.36
C ALA A 345 7.61 -1.01 -5.13
N TYR A 346 7.27 -0.17 -6.10
CA TYR A 346 6.12 -0.42 -6.96
C TYR A 346 6.35 -1.63 -7.89
N ALA A 347 7.56 -1.80 -8.45
CA ALA A 347 7.89 -2.97 -9.25
C ALA A 347 7.67 -4.28 -8.47
N GLN A 348 8.08 -4.33 -7.20
CA GLN A 348 7.85 -5.49 -6.32
C GLN A 348 6.36 -5.73 -6.05
N GLY A 349 5.59 -4.67 -5.78
CA GLY A 349 4.14 -4.79 -5.57
C GLY A 349 3.40 -5.30 -6.81
N PHE A 350 3.72 -4.77 -7.99
CA PHE A 350 3.12 -5.24 -9.25
C PHE A 350 3.56 -6.67 -9.61
N GLN A 351 4.81 -7.03 -9.32
CA GLN A 351 5.27 -8.40 -9.50
C GLN A 351 4.55 -9.38 -8.59
N LEU A 352 4.32 -9.01 -7.32
CA LEU A 352 3.54 -9.82 -6.40
C LEU A 352 2.10 -10.03 -6.90
N MET A 353 1.45 -8.99 -7.42
CA MET A 353 0.11 -9.13 -8.02
C MET A 353 0.11 -10.06 -9.25
N LYS A 354 1.18 -10.10 -10.04
CA LYS A 354 1.33 -11.06 -11.15
C LYS A 354 1.43 -12.51 -10.69
N GLU A 355 2.15 -12.77 -9.61
CA GLU A 355 2.21 -14.12 -9.04
C GLU A 355 0.84 -14.51 -8.46
N ALA A 356 0.13 -13.57 -7.83
CA ALA A 356 -1.22 -13.80 -7.35
C ALA A 356 -2.23 -14.11 -8.46
N GLU A 357 -2.13 -13.46 -9.64
CA GLU A 357 -2.95 -13.81 -10.80
C GLU A 357 -2.83 -15.29 -11.16
N LYS A 358 -1.62 -15.82 -11.16
CA LYS A 358 -1.35 -17.22 -11.48
C LYS A 358 -1.94 -18.16 -10.43
N GLU A 359 -1.68 -17.86 -9.15
CA GLU A 359 -2.12 -18.68 -8.02
C GLU A 359 -3.64 -18.71 -7.88
N TYR A 360 -4.27 -17.52 -7.87
CA TYR A 360 -5.71 -17.38 -7.66
C TYR A 360 -6.52 -17.42 -8.96
N LYS A 361 -5.87 -17.56 -10.13
CA LYS A 361 -6.51 -17.59 -11.47
C LYS A 361 -7.31 -16.33 -11.75
N TRP A 362 -6.80 -15.18 -11.33
CA TRP A 362 -7.37 -13.88 -11.63
C TRP A 362 -6.84 -13.33 -12.95
N THR A 363 -7.55 -12.35 -13.49
CA THR A 363 -7.08 -11.51 -14.60
C THR A 363 -7.13 -10.06 -14.13
N LEU A 364 -5.97 -9.51 -13.75
CA LEU A 364 -5.85 -8.16 -13.22
C LEU A 364 -5.43 -7.19 -14.32
N ASN A 365 -6.09 -6.04 -14.40
CA ASN A 365 -5.66 -4.96 -15.29
C ASN A 365 -4.74 -3.99 -14.52
N PHE A 366 -3.42 -4.14 -14.68
CA PHE A 366 -2.44 -3.35 -13.94
C PHE A 366 -2.46 -1.86 -14.30
N ALA A 367 -2.78 -1.50 -15.54
CA ALA A 367 -2.97 -0.11 -15.93
C ALA A 367 -4.16 0.51 -15.18
N THR A 368 -5.29 -0.19 -15.11
CA THR A 368 -6.46 0.25 -14.34
C THR A 368 -6.15 0.34 -12.85
N ILE A 369 -5.42 -0.63 -12.28
CA ILE A 369 -5.01 -0.60 -10.87
C ILE A 369 -4.16 0.65 -10.57
N ALA A 370 -3.14 0.92 -11.39
CA ALA A 370 -2.34 2.15 -11.24
C ALA A 370 -3.21 3.41 -11.40
N GLN A 371 -4.15 3.40 -12.33
CA GLN A 371 -5.05 4.51 -12.60
C GLN A 371 -5.92 4.88 -11.40
N ILE A 372 -6.52 3.90 -10.73
CA ILE A 372 -7.40 4.17 -9.58
C ILE A 372 -6.65 4.60 -8.33
N TRP A 373 -5.32 4.43 -8.28
CA TRP A 373 -4.49 4.90 -7.17
C TRP A 373 -4.04 6.36 -7.30
N ARG A 374 -4.32 7.03 -8.44
CA ARG A 374 -3.88 8.40 -8.69
C ARG A 374 -4.61 9.45 -7.84
N GLY A 375 -5.78 9.15 -7.30
CA GLY A 375 -6.56 10.04 -6.43
C GLY A 375 -7.24 9.28 -5.30
N GLY A 376 -7.50 9.95 -4.17
CA GLY A 376 -8.17 9.36 -3.01
C GLY A 376 -7.37 8.21 -2.37
N CYS A 377 -6.07 8.18 -2.53
CA CYS A 377 -5.21 7.10 -2.07
C CYS A 377 -4.01 7.66 -1.29
N ILE A 378 -3.59 6.96 -0.25
CA ILE A 378 -2.40 7.33 0.54
C ILE A 378 -1.13 7.31 -0.30
N ILE A 379 -1.04 6.41 -1.29
CA ILE A 379 0.11 6.33 -2.19
C ILE A 379 -0.08 7.14 -3.49
N ARG A 380 -1.07 8.05 -3.56
CA ARG A 380 -1.23 8.88 -4.74
C ARG A 380 0.06 9.63 -5.05
N ALA A 381 0.52 9.52 -6.31
CA ALA A 381 1.79 10.08 -6.75
C ALA A 381 1.73 10.39 -8.25
N ARG A 382 2.48 11.42 -8.67
CA ARG A 382 2.55 11.82 -10.08
C ARG A 382 3.00 10.69 -11.00
N PHE A 383 3.93 9.86 -10.57
CA PHE A 383 4.47 8.80 -11.43
C PHE A 383 3.53 7.60 -11.63
N LEU A 384 2.41 7.50 -10.90
CA LEU A 384 1.38 6.49 -11.16
C LEU A 384 0.80 6.59 -12.59
N GLN A 385 0.76 7.81 -13.16
CA GLN A 385 0.42 7.97 -14.57
C GLN A 385 1.41 7.24 -15.47
N LYS A 386 2.72 7.30 -15.16
CA LYS A 386 3.76 6.59 -15.93
C LYS A 386 3.62 5.06 -15.82
N ILE A 387 3.18 4.55 -14.68
CA ILE A 387 2.85 3.12 -14.52
C ILE A 387 1.62 2.75 -15.37
N THR A 388 0.59 3.60 -15.35
CA THR A 388 -0.61 3.42 -16.20
C THR A 388 -0.21 3.36 -17.68
N ASP A 389 0.62 4.30 -18.14
CA ASP A 389 1.08 4.38 -19.52
C ASP A 389 1.90 3.15 -19.91
N ALA A 390 2.81 2.69 -19.04
CA ALA A 390 3.65 1.51 -19.25
C ALA A 390 2.79 0.24 -19.47
N TYR A 391 1.82 -0.02 -18.60
CA TYR A 391 0.95 -1.19 -18.73
C TYR A 391 -0.11 -1.04 -19.85
N ASN A 392 -0.51 0.16 -20.24
CA ASN A 392 -1.33 0.37 -21.42
C ASN A 392 -0.56 0.08 -22.70
N THR A 393 0.73 0.44 -22.75
CA THR A 393 1.60 0.19 -23.90
C THR A 393 2.00 -1.28 -24.00
N GLN A 394 2.31 -1.89 -22.85
CA GLN A 394 2.74 -3.29 -22.75
C GLN A 394 2.02 -4.00 -21.58
N PRO A 395 0.81 -4.54 -21.80
CA PRO A 395 0.04 -5.21 -20.76
C PRO A 395 0.75 -6.41 -20.12
N ASP A 396 1.61 -7.11 -20.87
CA ASP A 396 2.40 -8.27 -20.42
C ASP A 396 3.80 -7.88 -19.89
N LEU A 397 4.10 -6.59 -19.71
CA LEU A 397 5.37 -6.08 -19.17
C LEU A 397 5.76 -6.88 -17.91
N LYS A 398 6.87 -7.61 -17.99
CA LYS A 398 7.29 -8.56 -16.94
C LYS A 398 7.62 -7.89 -15.61
N ASN A 399 8.25 -6.73 -15.70
CA ASN A 399 8.62 -5.94 -14.52
C ASN A 399 8.63 -4.46 -14.90
N LEU A 400 8.15 -3.60 -14.01
CA LEU A 400 8.06 -2.16 -14.23
C LEU A 400 9.42 -1.52 -14.60
N MET A 401 10.51 -2.03 -14.02
CA MET A 401 11.87 -1.53 -14.29
C MET A 401 12.32 -1.72 -15.74
N LEU A 402 11.62 -2.56 -16.53
CA LEU A 402 11.92 -2.82 -17.95
C LEU A 402 11.17 -1.87 -18.89
N ASP A 403 10.25 -1.07 -18.41
CA ASP A 403 9.67 0.01 -19.20
C ASP A 403 10.71 1.12 -19.44
N SER A 404 10.68 1.71 -20.63
CA SER A 404 11.71 2.66 -21.07
C SER A 404 11.85 3.88 -20.16
N TYR A 405 10.73 4.43 -19.65
CA TYR A 405 10.77 5.57 -18.74
C TYR A 405 11.49 5.21 -17.44
N PHE A 406 11.10 4.08 -16.81
CA PHE A 406 11.66 3.65 -15.54
C PHE A 406 13.10 3.14 -15.69
N THR A 407 13.42 2.46 -16.80
CA THR A 407 14.81 2.05 -17.11
C THR A 407 15.73 3.27 -17.17
N ASN A 408 15.34 4.32 -17.89
CA ASN A 408 16.14 5.53 -18.03
C ASN A 408 16.32 6.24 -16.68
N ALA A 409 15.23 6.40 -15.91
CA ALA A 409 15.29 7.01 -14.57
C ALA A 409 16.27 6.27 -13.64
N LEU A 410 16.23 4.94 -13.66
CA LEU A 410 17.15 4.12 -12.86
C LEU A 410 18.61 4.26 -13.35
N HIS A 411 18.84 4.28 -14.66
CA HIS A 411 20.20 4.45 -15.22
C HIS A 411 20.80 5.79 -14.86
N ASP A 412 20.03 6.86 -14.94
CA ASP A 412 20.52 8.21 -14.66
C ASP A 412 20.83 8.41 -13.16
N ALA A 413 20.02 7.85 -12.28
CA ALA A 413 20.05 8.12 -10.85
C ALA A 413 20.83 7.08 -10.01
N GLN A 414 21.13 5.87 -10.52
CA GLN A 414 21.72 4.78 -9.72
C GLN A 414 23.06 5.11 -9.08
N ASN A 415 23.89 5.96 -9.67
CA ASN A 415 25.19 6.31 -9.09
C ASN A 415 25.03 7.10 -7.78
N ASN A 416 24.10 8.04 -7.75
CA ASN A 416 23.73 8.79 -6.56
C ASN A 416 23.12 7.87 -5.50
N TRP A 417 22.26 6.94 -5.91
CA TRP A 417 21.67 5.93 -5.02
C TRP A 417 22.74 5.10 -4.30
N ARG A 418 23.74 4.59 -5.05
CA ARG A 418 24.86 3.83 -4.48
C ARG A 418 25.72 4.69 -3.56
N LYS A 419 26.00 5.93 -3.95
CA LYS A 419 26.74 6.90 -3.14
C LYS A 419 26.09 7.10 -1.76
N VAL A 420 24.77 7.35 -1.75
CA VAL A 420 24.01 7.59 -0.50
C VAL A 420 24.05 6.37 0.42
N ILE A 421 23.82 5.17 -0.10
CA ILE A 421 23.89 3.95 0.72
C ILE A 421 25.30 3.73 1.26
N GLY A 422 26.34 3.95 0.44
CA GLY A 422 27.72 3.87 0.89
C GLY A 422 28.05 4.85 2.03
N LEU A 423 27.61 6.09 1.93
CA LEU A 423 27.73 7.08 2.99
C LEU A 423 26.95 6.70 4.24
N ALA A 424 25.71 6.24 4.08
CA ALA A 424 24.88 5.79 5.20
C ALA A 424 25.58 4.68 6.03
N VAL A 425 26.17 3.69 5.35
CA VAL A 425 26.93 2.59 5.99
C VAL A 425 28.14 3.15 6.75
N GLN A 426 28.90 4.06 6.14
CA GLN A 426 30.06 4.69 6.79
C GLN A 426 29.67 5.47 8.05
N HIS A 427 28.55 6.19 8.00
CA HIS A 427 28.01 6.96 9.13
C HIS A 427 27.25 6.11 10.16
N GLY A 428 27.08 4.80 9.93
CA GLY A 428 26.30 3.91 10.80
C GLY A 428 24.82 4.25 10.85
N ILE A 429 24.29 4.84 9.78
CA ILE A 429 22.87 5.17 9.65
C ILE A 429 22.14 3.99 8.99
N ALA A 430 21.14 3.45 9.67
CA ALA A 430 20.36 2.34 9.14
C ALA A 430 19.43 2.80 8.00
N VAL A 431 19.62 2.19 6.83
CA VAL A 431 18.81 2.43 5.62
C VAL A 431 18.38 1.09 5.00
N PRO A 432 17.63 0.24 5.74
CA PRO A 432 17.29 -1.10 5.27
C PRO A 432 16.45 -1.08 4.00
N ALA A 433 15.52 -0.15 3.85
CA ALA A 433 14.66 -0.06 2.67
C ALA A 433 15.43 0.39 1.43
N PHE A 434 16.28 1.42 1.52
CA PHE A 434 17.16 1.81 0.42
C PHE A 434 18.11 0.69 0.00
N SER A 435 18.74 0.03 0.97
CA SER A 435 19.69 -1.06 0.73
C SER A 435 19.02 -2.26 0.08
N SER A 436 17.87 -2.66 0.57
CA SER A 436 17.10 -3.78 0.08
C SER A 436 16.55 -3.53 -1.34
N ALA A 437 16.08 -2.30 -1.63
CA ALA A 437 15.66 -1.92 -2.97
C ALA A 437 16.82 -1.96 -3.98
N LEU A 438 18.03 -1.47 -3.59
CA LEU A 438 19.21 -1.56 -4.43
C LEU A 438 19.65 -3.00 -4.66
N ALA A 439 19.63 -3.83 -3.62
CA ALA A 439 19.95 -5.26 -3.73
C ALA A 439 18.98 -5.99 -4.68
N TYR A 440 17.67 -5.65 -4.63
CA TYR A 440 16.69 -6.17 -5.59
C TYR A 440 17.03 -5.74 -7.02
N PHE A 441 17.30 -4.45 -7.26
CA PHE A 441 17.69 -3.94 -8.57
C PHE A 441 18.93 -4.65 -9.11
N ASP A 442 19.98 -4.77 -8.29
CA ASP A 442 21.23 -5.43 -8.69
C ASP A 442 21.04 -6.93 -8.96
N GLY A 443 20.29 -7.61 -8.12
CA GLY A 443 19.95 -9.01 -8.32
C GLY A 443 19.11 -9.23 -9.58
N TYR A 444 18.09 -8.40 -9.79
CA TYR A 444 17.19 -8.54 -10.94
C TYR A 444 17.89 -8.33 -12.28
N ARG A 445 18.83 -7.39 -12.39
CA ARG A 445 19.61 -7.11 -13.60
C ARG A 445 20.81 -8.03 -13.82
N SER A 446 21.11 -8.93 -12.88
CA SER A 446 22.27 -9.83 -12.96
C SER A 446 21.92 -11.11 -13.73
N ALA A 447 22.62 -11.34 -14.83
CA ALA A 447 22.47 -12.57 -15.63
C ALA A 447 22.89 -13.83 -14.84
N ASN A 448 23.85 -13.70 -13.94
CA ASN A 448 24.36 -14.78 -13.11
C ASN A 448 24.30 -14.38 -11.62
N LEU A 449 23.68 -15.20 -10.82
CA LEU A 449 23.60 -15.04 -9.37
C LEU A 449 24.45 -16.09 -8.65
N PRO A 450 24.93 -15.85 -7.43
CA PRO A 450 25.67 -16.84 -6.63
C PRO A 450 24.79 -18.01 -6.16
N ALA A 451 23.54 -18.07 -6.62
CA ALA A 451 22.61 -19.17 -6.39
C ALA A 451 23.10 -20.51 -6.97
N ASN A 452 24.04 -20.49 -7.91
CA ASN A 452 24.72 -21.69 -8.40
C ASN A 452 25.47 -22.42 -7.28
N LEU A 453 26.18 -21.68 -6.40
CA LEU A 453 26.84 -22.26 -5.23
C LEU A 453 25.82 -22.79 -4.23
N LEU A 454 24.74 -22.06 -3.97
CA LEU A 454 23.67 -22.51 -3.10
C LEU A 454 23.08 -23.83 -3.60
N GLN A 455 22.79 -23.95 -4.91
CA GLN A 455 22.27 -25.19 -5.49
C GLN A 455 23.28 -26.32 -5.44
N GLY A 456 24.57 -26.03 -5.62
CA GLY A 456 25.64 -27.02 -5.43
C GLY A 456 25.73 -27.52 -3.99
N GLN A 457 25.57 -26.63 -2.98
CA GLN A 457 25.51 -27.02 -1.57
C GLN A 457 24.31 -27.93 -1.29
N ARG A 458 23.12 -27.61 -1.84
CA ARG A 458 21.92 -28.45 -1.70
C ARG A 458 22.13 -29.83 -2.31
N ASP A 459 22.78 -29.89 -3.46
CA ASP A 459 23.11 -31.16 -4.09
C ASP A 459 24.13 -31.98 -3.26
N TYR A 460 25.12 -31.28 -2.68
CA TYR A 460 26.15 -31.89 -1.86
C TYR A 460 25.59 -32.63 -0.63
N PHE A 461 24.71 -31.95 0.15
CA PHE A 461 24.23 -32.56 1.40
C PHE A 461 22.91 -33.31 1.25
N GLY A 462 22.17 -33.15 0.16
CA GLY A 462 20.82 -33.71 0.05
C GLY A 462 20.46 -34.32 -1.32
N ALA A 463 21.41 -34.41 -2.25
CA ALA A 463 21.15 -34.85 -3.63
C ALA A 463 19.95 -34.12 -4.29
N HIS A 464 19.83 -32.80 -4.02
CA HIS A 464 18.72 -32.01 -4.51
C HIS A 464 18.82 -31.64 -6.01
N THR A 465 19.78 -32.21 -6.70
CA THR A 465 20.05 -32.08 -8.13
C THR A 465 20.31 -30.63 -8.58
N TYR A 466 20.85 -30.46 -9.78
CA TYR A 466 21.06 -29.17 -10.39
C TYR A 466 20.90 -29.28 -11.90
N GLU A 467 20.48 -28.18 -12.55
CA GLU A 467 20.56 -28.03 -13.99
C GLU A 467 21.94 -27.44 -14.37
N ARG A 468 22.44 -27.77 -15.54
CA ARG A 468 23.71 -27.27 -16.05
C ARG A 468 23.48 -26.15 -17.08
N THR A 469 24.35 -25.15 -17.08
CA THR A 469 24.30 -24.04 -18.05
C THR A 469 24.64 -24.46 -19.48
N ASP A 470 25.30 -25.60 -19.66
CA ASP A 470 25.73 -26.17 -20.92
C ASP A 470 24.84 -27.34 -21.40
N LYS A 471 23.67 -27.52 -20.77
CA LYS A 471 22.66 -28.53 -21.12
C LYS A 471 21.27 -27.87 -21.24
N PRO A 472 20.33 -28.53 -21.95
CA PRO A 472 18.95 -28.06 -22.03
C PRO A 472 18.31 -27.92 -20.64
N ARG A 473 17.41 -26.92 -20.50
CA ARG A 473 16.59 -26.75 -19.30
C ARG A 473 15.69 -27.98 -19.09
N GLY A 474 15.48 -28.35 -17.81
CA GLY A 474 14.70 -29.52 -17.42
C GLY A 474 15.54 -30.81 -17.35
N GLU A 475 16.82 -30.77 -17.65
CA GLU A 475 17.74 -31.88 -17.41
C GLU A 475 18.46 -31.71 -16.08
N PHE A 476 18.20 -32.62 -15.17
CA PHE A 476 18.73 -32.58 -13.80
C PHE A 476 19.90 -33.52 -13.61
N PHE A 477 20.87 -33.10 -12.83
CA PHE A 477 22.12 -33.83 -12.57
C PHE A 477 22.39 -33.89 -11.05
N HIS A 478 23.04 -34.96 -10.62
CA HIS A 478 23.60 -35.13 -9.29
C HIS A 478 25.06 -35.58 -9.39
N LEU A 479 25.93 -35.00 -8.55
CA LEU A 479 27.31 -35.48 -8.40
C LEU A 479 27.41 -36.35 -7.15
N ASP A 480 28.01 -37.53 -7.26
CA ASP A 480 28.28 -38.39 -6.12
C ASP A 480 29.45 -37.82 -5.28
N TRP A 481 29.13 -36.84 -4.44
CA TRP A 481 30.10 -36.02 -3.72
C TRP A 481 31.02 -36.80 -2.78
N PRO A 482 30.56 -37.85 -2.05
CA PRO A 482 31.37 -38.63 -1.12
C PRO A 482 32.36 -39.58 -1.79
N LYS A 483 32.16 -39.96 -3.06
CA LYS A 483 32.97 -40.96 -3.75
C LYS A 483 34.18 -40.40 -4.48
N THR A 484 35.13 -41.27 -4.74
CA THR A 484 36.29 -41.00 -5.58
C THR A 484 36.47 -42.16 -6.55
N PRO A 485 36.41 -41.94 -7.89
CA PRO A 485 36.10 -40.68 -8.53
C PRO A 485 34.63 -40.28 -8.34
N ARG A 486 34.37 -38.95 -8.34
CA ARG A 486 33.02 -38.38 -8.29
C ARG A 486 32.36 -38.58 -9.64
N LEU A 487 31.27 -39.31 -9.68
CA LEU A 487 30.51 -39.55 -10.92
C LEU A 487 29.28 -38.62 -10.94
N GLN A 488 29.11 -37.93 -12.07
CA GLN A 488 27.89 -37.17 -12.31
C GLN A 488 26.88 -38.10 -13.01
N VAL A 489 25.68 -38.15 -12.50
CA VAL A 489 24.56 -38.88 -13.10
C VAL A 489 23.47 -37.90 -13.53
N LYS A 490 22.78 -38.21 -14.62
CA LYS A 490 21.54 -37.54 -15.01
C LYS A 490 20.40 -38.22 -14.27
N VAL A 491 19.53 -37.45 -13.64
CA VAL A 491 18.40 -37.91 -12.83
C VAL A 491 17.09 -37.74 -13.59
#